data_240c3b9809d5e763a1b5d50e7057f2ca
#
_entry.id   240c3b9809d5e763a1b5d50e7057f2ca
#
_cell.length_a   1.000
_cell.length_b   1.000
_cell.length_c   1.000
_cell.angle_alpha   90.00
_cell.angle_beta   90.00
_cell.angle_gamma   90.00
#
_symmetry.space_group_name_H-M   'P 1'
#
loop_
_entity.id
_entity.type
_entity.pdbx_description
1 polymer ?
#
loop_
_entity_poly.entity_id
_entity_poly.type
_entity_poly.pdbx_seq_one_letter_code
_entity_poly.pdbx_strand_id
1 'polypeptide(L)'
;GFAAAHETAEGAYLVKKELEKLAAQPGDAPIITSGCSTIVLYVEKHLPEALPYLAPVLSPMQAHAVLLRKRYPGATIVYISPCISKKEETTRFESVGADYDITFTELEEWMNEAGVAVDPNVPADEPMLSRGYTITNGVLHSMALDSGRDYLFLDGLDDSIQTLKSVVNGELRNCFIEIAACHGNCVGGLAFRQKHTNLLESRRRVIQSANGSKNFDIQEPVNMRRVLIDKKHPTDLPPESVINGILRKMGKFSPADELNCGLCGYRTCRDKAIAVYEGRAEISMCMPYMKERAETYSEKIINVSPEGIVTVSKKLKVQQINKAACKIFGI
;
A
#
# COMPACT_ATOMS: atom_id res chain seq x y z
N GLY A 1 19.28 -14.51 21.85
CA GLY A 1 18.79 -15.06 20.57
C GLY A 1 17.36 -15.59 20.71
N PHE A 2 16.74 -15.97 19.63
CA PHE A 2 15.42 -16.60 19.62
C PHE A 2 15.53 -18.04 20.20
N ALA A 3 14.50 -18.47 20.94
CA ALA A 3 14.44 -19.84 21.50
C ALA A 3 14.07 -20.85 20.41
N ALA A 4 13.24 -20.45 19.45
CA ALA A 4 12.84 -21.24 18.29
C ALA A 4 12.48 -20.33 17.13
N ALA A 5 12.51 -20.85 15.90
CA ALA A 5 12.03 -20.20 14.68
C ALA A 5 11.06 -21.15 13.97
N HIS A 6 9.95 -20.59 13.51
CA HIS A 6 8.89 -21.33 12.81
C HIS A 6 8.50 -20.59 11.53
N GLU A 7 8.05 -21.32 10.52
CA GLU A 7 7.63 -20.72 9.27
C GLU A 7 6.17 -20.27 9.31
N THR A 8 5.91 -19.01 8.93
CA THR A 8 4.54 -18.51 8.79
C THR A 8 3.73 -19.26 7.73
N ALA A 9 4.37 -20.07 6.91
CA ALA A 9 3.70 -20.98 5.98
C ALA A 9 2.76 -21.97 6.70
N GLU A 10 2.99 -22.29 8.00
CA GLU A 10 2.03 -23.02 8.85
C GLU A 10 0.72 -22.24 9.00
N GLY A 11 0.81 -20.95 9.29
CA GLY A 11 -0.37 -20.06 9.35
C GLY A 11 -1.07 -19.92 8.01
N ALA A 12 -0.31 -19.83 6.91
CA ALA A 12 -0.85 -19.81 5.55
C ALA A 12 -1.65 -21.08 5.23
N TYR A 13 -1.17 -22.24 5.66
CA TYR A 13 -1.89 -23.51 5.53
C TYR A 13 -3.24 -23.51 6.26
N LEU A 14 -3.29 -22.99 7.48
CA LEU A 14 -4.56 -22.86 8.24
C LEU A 14 -5.53 -21.91 7.53
N VAL A 15 -5.05 -20.77 7.05
CA VAL A 15 -5.85 -19.80 6.28
C VAL A 15 -6.39 -20.42 5.01
N LYS A 16 -5.56 -21.15 4.26
CA LYS A 16 -5.96 -21.90 3.08
C LYS A 16 -7.17 -22.81 3.35
N LYS A 17 -7.12 -23.61 4.40
CA LYS A 17 -8.21 -24.52 4.78
C LYS A 17 -9.55 -23.78 5.03
N GLU A 18 -9.49 -22.63 5.68
CA GLU A 18 -10.71 -21.82 5.91
C GLU A 18 -11.22 -21.15 4.63
N LEU A 19 -10.31 -20.69 3.78
CA LEU A 19 -10.69 -20.10 2.48
C LEU A 19 -11.34 -21.15 1.56
N GLU A 20 -10.87 -22.40 1.56
CA GLU A 20 -11.50 -23.52 0.84
C GLU A 20 -12.92 -23.77 1.31
N LYS A 21 -13.16 -23.77 2.63
CA LYS A 21 -14.51 -23.90 3.19
C LYS A 21 -15.42 -22.75 2.78
N LEU A 22 -14.92 -21.54 2.75
CA LEU A 22 -15.69 -20.37 2.30
C LEU A 22 -15.98 -20.43 0.79
N ALA A 23 -15.01 -20.83 -0.02
CA ALA A 23 -15.17 -20.96 -1.47
C ALA A 23 -16.22 -22.01 -1.84
N ALA A 24 -16.30 -23.11 -1.08
CA ALA A 24 -17.25 -24.18 -1.27
C ALA A 24 -18.68 -23.84 -0.80
N GLN A 25 -18.90 -22.72 -0.09
CA GLN A 25 -20.24 -22.32 0.32
C GLN A 25 -21.08 -21.88 -0.90
N PRO A 26 -22.34 -22.29 -0.98
CA PRO A 26 -23.22 -21.85 -2.06
C PRO A 26 -23.49 -20.34 -1.96
N GLY A 27 -23.62 -19.67 -3.09
CA GLY A 27 -23.93 -18.24 -3.19
C GLY A 27 -23.16 -17.59 -4.32
N ASP A 28 -23.64 -16.45 -4.79
CA ASP A 28 -23.06 -15.67 -5.90
C ASP A 28 -22.30 -14.43 -5.42
N ALA A 29 -22.28 -14.17 -4.11
CA ALA A 29 -21.51 -13.06 -3.55
C ALA A 29 -20.00 -13.27 -3.76
N PRO A 30 -19.27 -12.25 -4.21
CA PRO A 30 -17.81 -12.31 -4.29
C PRO A 30 -17.19 -12.58 -2.92
N ILE A 31 -16.06 -13.31 -2.93
CA ILE A 31 -15.22 -13.52 -1.75
C ILE A 31 -13.84 -12.97 -2.07
N ILE A 32 -13.32 -12.08 -1.24
CA ILE A 32 -12.01 -11.45 -1.40
C ILE A 32 -11.09 -11.89 -0.27
N THR A 33 -9.86 -12.28 -0.58
CA THR A 33 -8.89 -12.66 0.47
C THR A 33 -8.54 -11.47 1.36
N SER A 34 -8.42 -11.70 2.67
CA SER A 34 -8.10 -10.69 3.70
C SER A 34 -6.67 -10.84 4.28
N GLY A 35 -5.79 -11.57 3.61
CA GLY A 35 -4.41 -11.78 4.06
C GLY A 35 -3.52 -10.53 3.98
N CYS A 36 -3.80 -9.61 3.04
CA CYS A 36 -3.05 -8.38 2.85
C CYS A 36 -3.55 -7.28 3.80
N SER A 37 -2.73 -6.90 4.80
CA SER A 37 -3.08 -5.87 5.79
C SER A 37 -3.37 -4.51 5.16
N THR A 38 -2.64 -4.12 4.10
CA THR A 38 -2.87 -2.86 3.39
C THR A 38 -4.26 -2.81 2.76
N ILE A 39 -4.70 -3.89 2.12
CA ILE A 39 -6.03 -3.98 1.52
C ILE A 39 -7.11 -3.90 2.60
N VAL A 40 -6.95 -4.67 3.69
CA VAL A 40 -7.90 -4.64 4.81
C VAL A 40 -8.00 -3.24 5.39
N LEU A 41 -6.87 -2.58 5.65
CA LEU A 41 -6.84 -1.20 6.17
C LEU A 41 -7.50 -0.20 5.22
N TYR A 42 -7.27 -0.35 3.91
CA TYR A 42 -7.92 0.49 2.92
C TYR A 42 -9.44 0.32 2.95
N VAL A 43 -9.91 -0.92 2.99
CA VAL A 43 -11.34 -1.21 3.05
C VAL A 43 -11.94 -0.65 4.33
N GLU A 44 -11.36 -0.93 5.50
CA GLU A 44 -11.87 -0.45 6.79
C GLU A 44 -11.93 1.09 6.89
N LYS A 45 -10.97 1.81 6.29
CA LYS A 45 -10.85 3.27 6.42
C LYS A 45 -11.47 4.06 5.27
N HIS A 46 -11.51 3.50 4.07
CA HIS A 46 -11.85 4.26 2.86
C HIS A 46 -12.98 3.66 2.03
N LEU A 47 -13.26 2.36 2.17
CA LEU A 47 -14.32 1.69 1.39
C LEU A 47 -15.04 0.61 2.23
N PRO A 48 -15.64 0.97 3.38
CA PRO A 48 -16.27 -0.02 4.27
C PRO A 48 -17.42 -0.78 3.62
N GLU A 49 -17.97 -0.27 2.54
CA GLU A 49 -18.97 -0.95 1.71
C GLU A 49 -18.46 -2.29 1.15
N ALA A 50 -17.12 -2.48 1.07
CA ALA A 50 -16.50 -3.73 0.65
C ALA A 50 -16.25 -4.73 1.80
N LEU A 51 -16.47 -4.36 3.07
CA LEU A 51 -16.27 -5.24 4.23
C LEU A 51 -17.02 -6.57 4.13
N PRO A 52 -18.30 -6.62 3.67
CA PRO A 52 -19.05 -7.88 3.58
C PRO A 52 -18.43 -8.90 2.61
N TYR A 53 -17.59 -8.46 1.69
CA TYR A 53 -16.95 -9.31 0.68
C TYR A 53 -15.56 -9.80 1.09
N LEU A 54 -14.95 -9.21 2.12
CA LEU A 54 -13.68 -9.69 2.64
C LEU A 54 -13.89 -10.99 3.44
N ALA A 55 -13.07 -11.99 3.16
CA ALA A 55 -13.09 -13.25 3.93
C ALA A 55 -12.82 -12.95 5.43
N PRO A 56 -13.74 -13.32 6.35
CA PRO A 56 -13.59 -13.05 7.78
C PRO A 56 -12.62 -14.05 8.44
N VAL A 57 -11.43 -14.18 7.87
CA VAL A 57 -10.41 -15.17 8.23
C VAL A 57 -9.17 -14.44 8.74
N LEU A 58 -8.54 -14.97 9.78
CA LEU A 58 -7.26 -14.48 10.29
C LEU A 58 -6.23 -14.41 9.15
N SER A 59 -5.32 -13.45 9.22
CA SER A 59 -4.17 -13.45 8.32
C SER A 59 -3.21 -14.60 8.66
N PRO A 60 -2.32 -15.02 7.76
CA PRO A 60 -1.30 -16.04 8.06
C PRO A 60 -0.49 -15.76 9.32
N MET A 61 -0.12 -14.49 9.55
CA MET A 61 0.57 -14.07 10.78
C MET A 61 -0.30 -14.34 12.02
N GLN A 62 -1.55 -13.89 12.01
CA GLN A 62 -2.46 -14.06 13.14
C GLN A 62 -2.73 -15.54 13.43
N ALA A 63 -3.04 -16.32 12.39
CA ALA A 63 -3.29 -17.75 12.51
C ALA A 63 -2.08 -18.48 13.10
N HIS A 64 -0.88 -18.14 12.64
CA HIS A 64 0.37 -18.71 13.14
C HIS A 64 0.66 -18.27 14.58
N ALA A 65 0.47 -17.01 14.92
CA ALA A 65 0.66 -16.54 16.30
C ALA A 65 -0.28 -17.24 17.28
N VAL A 66 -1.56 -17.45 16.94
CA VAL A 66 -2.49 -18.21 17.76
C VAL A 66 -2.04 -19.66 17.92
N LEU A 67 -1.57 -20.28 16.86
CA LEU A 67 -1.01 -21.65 16.91
C LEU A 67 0.20 -21.72 17.83
N LEU A 68 1.16 -20.80 17.68
CA LEU A 68 2.38 -20.77 18.49
C LEU A 68 2.09 -20.50 19.97
N ARG A 69 1.12 -19.64 20.31
CA ARG A 69 0.70 -19.44 21.71
C ARG A 69 0.16 -20.71 22.36
N LYS A 70 -0.45 -21.59 21.57
CA LYS A 70 -0.90 -22.90 22.08
C LYS A 70 0.26 -23.87 22.27
N ARG A 71 1.21 -23.89 21.33
CA ARG A 71 2.39 -24.77 21.41
C ARG A 71 3.39 -24.32 22.48
N TYR A 72 3.51 -23.00 22.68
CA TYR A 72 4.48 -22.37 23.59
C TYR A 72 3.79 -21.35 24.49
N PRO A 73 3.02 -21.80 25.51
CA PRO A 73 2.37 -20.89 26.44
C PRO A 73 3.35 -19.93 27.13
N GLY A 74 3.08 -18.64 27.10
CA GLY A 74 3.91 -17.60 27.70
C GLY A 74 5.12 -17.16 26.87
N ALA A 75 5.35 -17.71 25.68
CA ALA A 75 6.42 -17.25 24.80
C ALA A 75 6.07 -15.90 24.16
N THR A 76 7.06 -15.03 24.04
CA THR A 76 6.98 -13.82 23.24
C THR A 76 7.15 -14.19 21.76
N ILE A 77 6.19 -13.77 20.94
CA ILE A 77 6.15 -14.06 19.51
C ILE A 77 6.61 -12.84 18.73
N VAL A 78 7.70 -12.98 18.00
CA VAL A 78 8.23 -11.97 17.10
C VAL A 78 7.96 -12.40 15.67
N TYR A 79 7.20 -11.60 14.93
CA TYR A 79 6.93 -11.83 13.52
C TYR A 79 7.98 -11.14 12.66
N ILE A 80 8.57 -11.88 11.72
CA ILE A 80 9.60 -11.36 10.81
C ILE A 80 9.03 -11.39 9.39
N SER A 81 8.96 -10.23 8.73
CA SER A 81 8.25 -10.12 7.46
C SER A 81 8.81 -9.07 6.49
N PRO A 82 8.45 -9.14 5.21
CA PRO A 82 8.76 -8.08 4.25
C PRO A 82 7.75 -6.91 4.26
N CYS A 83 6.84 -6.83 5.24
CA CYS A 83 5.64 -6.00 5.16
C CYS A 83 5.53 -4.98 6.29
N ILE A 84 5.62 -3.68 5.97
CA ILE A 84 5.46 -2.59 6.94
C ILE A 84 4.04 -2.53 7.53
N SER A 85 3.00 -2.86 6.73
CA SER A 85 1.60 -2.81 7.21
C SER A 85 1.29 -3.88 8.26
N LYS A 86 2.14 -4.91 8.40
CA LYS A 86 1.98 -5.91 9.46
C LYS A 86 2.26 -5.34 10.85
N LYS A 87 3.09 -4.30 10.97
CA LYS A 87 3.32 -3.58 12.23
C LYS A 87 2.02 -3.04 12.83
N GLU A 88 1.14 -2.46 11.99
CA GLU A 88 -0.17 -2.00 12.44
C GLU A 88 -1.09 -3.17 12.81
N GLU A 89 -1.06 -4.26 12.05
CA GLU A 89 -1.86 -5.45 12.36
C GLU A 89 -1.46 -6.08 13.69
N THR A 90 -0.17 -6.12 14.01
CA THR A 90 0.36 -6.59 15.29
C THR A 90 -0.14 -5.72 16.44
N THR A 91 -0.02 -4.41 16.34
CA THR A 91 -0.46 -3.47 17.38
C THR A 91 -1.97 -3.50 17.60
N ARG A 92 -2.76 -3.69 16.52
CA ARG A 92 -4.22 -3.63 16.58
C ARG A 92 -4.87 -4.88 17.16
N PHE A 93 -4.25 -6.04 17.03
CA PHE A 93 -4.80 -7.33 17.41
C PHE A 93 -3.95 -8.05 18.45
N GLU A 94 -3.68 -7.37 19.56
CA GLU A 94 -2.82 -7.87 20.65
C GLU A 94 -3.16 -9.29 21.13
N SER A 95 -4.45 -9.67 21.09
CA SER A 95 -4.87 -11.01 21.56
C SER A 95 -4.69 -12.13 20.52
N VAL A 96 -4.55 -11.81 19.23
CA VAL A 96 -4.44 -12.79 18.15
C VAL A 96 -3.23 -12.57 17.25
N GLY A 97 -2.55 -11.43 17.36
CA GLY A 97 -1.34 -11.10 16.61
C GLY A 97 -0.06 -11.63 17.26
N ALA A 98 1.07 -11.36 16.63
CA ALA A 98 2.38 -11.46 17.24
C ALA A 98 2.56 -10.34 18.28
N ASP A 99 3.50 -10.46 19.20
CA ASP A 99 3.78 -9.41 20.20
C ASP A 99 4.62 -8.29 19.58
N TYR A 100 5.50 -8.63 18.64
CA TYR A 100 6.34 -7.71 17.91
C TYR A 100 6.38 -8.07 16.42
N ASP A 101 6.61 -7.07 15.57
CA ASP A 101 6.87 -7.24 14.14
C ASP A 101 8.15 -6.49 13.77
N ILE A 102 9.06 -7.19 13.10
CA ILE A 102 10.27 -6.62 12.52
C ILE A 102 10.37 -7.00 11.04
N THR A 103 10.87 -6.09 10.23
CA THR A 103 11.13 -6.38 8.82
C THR A 103 12.42 -7.17 8.65
N PHE A 104 12.61 -7.81 7.49
CA PHE A 104 13.87 -8.47 7.16
C PHE A 104 15.06 -7.51 7.20
N THR A 105 14.86 -6.24 6.83
CA THR A 105 15.90 -5.22 6.90
C THR A 105 16.30 -4.92 8.35
N GLU A 106 15.32 -4.72 9.22
CA GLU A 106 15.55 -4.50 10.66
C GLU A 106 16.22 -5.71 11.33
N LEU A 107 15.82 -6.93 10.94
CA LEU A 107 16.48 -8.13 11.45
C LEU A 107 17.95 -8.18 11.02
N GLU A 108 18.27 -7.89 9.77
CA GLU A 108 19.63 -7.91 9.27
C GLU A 108 20.50 -6.83 9.93
N GLU A 109 19.98 -5.62 10.11
CA GLU A 109 20.65 -4.55 10.86
C GLU A 109 20.96 -5.02 12.28
N TRP A 110 19.99 -5.60 12.97
CA TRP A 110 20.18 -6.14 14.31
C TRP A 110 21.20 -7.27 14.37
N MET A 111 21.19 -8.19 13.41
CA MET A 111 22.19 -9.27 13.31
C MET A 111 23.60 -8.71 13.08
N ASN A 112 23.74 -7.70 12.20
CA ASN A 112 25.02 -7.04 11.94
C ASN A 112 25.57 -6.33 13.19
N GLU A 113 24.72 -5.59 13.92
CA GLU A 113 25.08 -4.96 15.19
C GLU A 113 25.51 -5.97 16.24
N ALA A 114 24.86 -7.13 16.29
CA ALA A 114 25.19 -8.23 17.20
C ALA A 114 26.38 -9.10 16.75
N GLY A 115 26.97 -8.82 15.57
CA GLY A 115 28.07 -9.59 15.00
C GLY A 115 27.67 -11.01 14.58
N VAL A 116 26.39 -11.26 14.28
CA VAL A 116 25.87 -12.55 13.85
C VAL A 116 25.91 -12.66 12.33
N ALA A 117 26.71 -13.58 11.82
CA ALA A 117 26.76 -13.86 10.37
C ALA A 117 25.74 -14.95 9.99
N VAL A 118 25.13 -14.80 8.81
CA VAL A 118 24.30 -15.85 8.20
C VAL A 118 25.21 -16.90 7.56
N ASP A 119 25.00 -18.17 7.87
CA ASP A 119 25.66 -19.26 7.17
C ASP A 119 25.01 -19.47 5.78
N PRO A 120 25.71 -19.22 4.67
CA PRO A 120 25.14 -19.40 3.34
C PRO A 120 24.96 -20.88 2.95
N ASN A 121 25.51 -21.83 3.74
CA ASN A 121 25.51 -23.27 3.44
C ASN A 121 24.40 -24.03 4.17
N VAL A 122 23.47 -23.35 4.83
CA VAL A 122 22.32 -24.03 5.44
C VAL A 122 21.52 -24.74 4.34
N PRO A 123 21.29 -26.07 4.46
CA PRO A 123 20.51 -26.78 3.47
C PRO A 123 19.11 -26.18 3.31
N ALA A 124 18.62 -26.14 2.09
CA ALA A 124 17.24 -25.74 1.84
C ALA A 124 16.30 -26.81 2.42
N ASP A 125 15.27 -26.37 3.13
CA ASP A 125 14.21 -27.25 3.62
C ASP A 125 13.43 -27.89 2.47
N GLU A 126 12.76 -29.03 2.77
CA GLU A 126 11.84 -29.63 1.80
C GLU A 126 10.80 -28.64 1.32
N PRO A 127 10.45 -28.65 0.00
CA PRO A 127 9.42 -27.76 -0.52
C PRO A 127 8.06 -27.97 0.14
N MET A 128 7.39 -26.88 0.53
CA MET A 128 6.05 -26.86 1.14
C MET A 128 5.11 -25.97 0.34
N LEU A 129 3.96 -26.48 -0.07
CA LEU A 129 3.01 -25.77 -0.96
C LEU A 129 2.60 -24.41 -0.41
N SER A 130 2.35 -24.29 0.91
CA SER A 130 1.95 -23.03 1.55
C SER A 130 3.02 -21.94 1.56
N ARG A 131 4.28 -22.22 1.23
CA ARG A 131 5.32 -21.19 1.03
C ARG A 131 5.02 -20.30 -0.17
N GLY A 132 4.24 -20.80 -1.15
CA GLY A 132 3.79 -20.05 -2.30
C GLY A 132 2.87 -18.85 -2.00
N TYR A 133 2.34 -18.76 -0.80
CA TYR A 133 1.41 -17.70 -0.38
C TYR A 133 1.94 -16.26 -0.56
N THR A 134 3.25 -16.10 -0.67
CA THR A 134 3.92 -14.79 -0.73
C THR A 134 4.06 -14.21 -2.15
N ILE A 135 3.66 -14.96 -3.18
CA ILE A 135 3.68 -14.52 -4.59
C ILE A 135 2.25 -14.40 -5.14
N THR A 136 2.09 -13.64 -6.21
CA THR A 136 0.82 -13.49 -6.94
C THR A 136 0.29 -14.84 -7.41
N ASN A 137 -0.99 -15.09 -7.20
CA ASN A 137 -1.66 -16.36 -7.43
C ASN A 137 -1.22 -17.50 -6.48
N GLY A 138 -0.50 -17.18 -5.42
CA GLY A 138 0.04 -18.20 -4.51
C GLY A 138 -1.01 -18.77 -3.57
N VAL A 139 -1.99 -17.97 -3.20
CA VAL A 139 -3.14 -18.41 -2.38
C VAL A 139 -3.96 -19.42 -3.19
N LEU A 140 -4.45 -19.01 -4.36
CA LEU A 140 -5.28 -19.85 -5.21
C LEU A 140 -4.57 -21.12 -5.66
N HIS A 141 -3.29 -21.02 -6.02
CA HIS A 141 -2.48 -22.18 -6.40
C HIS A 141 -2.34 -23.20 -5.28
N SER A 142 -2.39 -22.78 -4.04
CA SER A 142 -2.31 -23.66 -2.87
C SER A 142 -3.63 -24.35 -2.51
N MET A 143 -4.76 -23.84 -3.00
CA MET A 143 -6.11 -24.29 -2.68
C MET A 143 -6.57 -25.45 -3.55
N ALA A 144 -7.39 -26.35 -2.98
CA ALA A 144 -8.21 -27.28 -3.76
C ALA A 144 -9.44 -26.50 -4.26
N LEU A 145 -9.41 -26.11 -5.54
CA LEU A 145 -10.45 -25.30 -6.16
C LEU A 145 -11.52 -26.23 -6.77
N ASP A 146 -12.79 -25.86 -6.59
CA ASP A 146 -13.90 -26.46 -7.28
C ASP A 146 -14.27 -25.65 -8.54
N SER A 147 -15.24 -26.11 -9.31
CA SER A 147 -15.72 -25.42 -10.52
C SER A 147 -16.88 -24.45 -10.27
N GLY A 148 -17.21 -24.18 -9.00
CA GLY A 148 -18.41 -23.45 -8.62
C GLY A 148 -18.30 -21.94 -8.75
N ARG A 149 -17.06 -21.39 -8.78
CA ARG A 149 -16.77 -19.96 -8.83
C ARG A 149 -15.67 -19.63 -9.83
N ASP A 150 -15.62 -18.38 -10.25
CA ASP A 150 -14.48 -17.85 -10.99
C ASP A 150 -13.35 -17.48 -10.00
N TYR A 151 -12.17 -18.05 -10.19
CA TYR A 151 -11.01 -17.81 -9.35
C TYR A 151 -10.07 -16.80 -10.01
N LEU A 152 -10.00 -15.62 -9.44
CA LEU A 152 -9.28 -14.46 -9.98
C LEU A 152 -8.18 -14.02 -9.05
N PHE A 153 -7.13 -13.46 -9.59
CA PHE A 153 -6.04 -12.89 -8.79
C PHE A 153 -5.52 -11.60 -9.42
N LEU A 154 -5.10 -10.70 -8.56
CA LEU A 154 -4.43 -9.45 -8.97
C LEU A 154 -3.53 -8.92 -7.87
N ASP A 155 -2.59 -8.09 -8.26
CA ASP A 155 -1.73 -7.35 -7.36
C ASP A 155 -1.52 -5.90 -7.85
N GLY A 156 -1.07 -5.05 -6.94
CA GLY A 156 -0.98 -3.61 -7.18
C GLY A 156 -2.14 -2.84 -6.55
N LEU A 157 -1.81 -1.71 -5.91
CA LEU A 157 -2.78 -0.98 -5.10
C LEU A 157 -3.91 -0.37 -5.93
N ASP A 158 -3.59 0.25 -7.06
CA ASP A 158 -4.58 0.94 -7.89
C ASP A 158 -5.58 -0.04 -8.51
N ASP A 159 -5.11 -1.15 -9.05
CA ASP A 159 -5.95 -2.20 -9.64
C ASP A 159 -6.79 -2.88 -8.55
N SER A 160 -6.22 -3.08 -7.36
CA SER A 160 -6.94 -3.59 -6.20
C SER A 160 -8.08 -2.67 -5.78
N ILE A 161 -7.85 -1.37 -5.74
CA ILE A 161 -8.88 -0.37 -5.39
C ILE A 161 -10.01 -0.35 -6.44
N GLN A 162 -9.67 -0.42 -7.72
CA GLN A 162 -10.66 -0.48 -8.79
C GLN A 162 -11.51 -1.75 -8.69
N THR A 163 -10.87 -2.90 -8.48
CA THR A 163 -11.56 -4.19 -8.32
C THR A 163 -12.51 -4.17 -7.11
N LEU A 164 -12.06 -3.64 -5.96
CA LEU A 164 -12.92 -3.48 -4.79
C LEU A 164 -14.17 -2.63 -5.08
N LYS A 165 -14.01 -1.55 -5.85
CA LYS A 165 -15.13 -0.70 -6.28
C LYS A 165 -16.08 -1.44 -7.23
N SER A 166 -15.55 -2.21 -8.19
CA SER A 166 -16.35 -3.05 -9.11
C SER A 166 -17.15 -4.11 -8.34
N VAL A 167 -16.57 -4.70 -7.29
CA VAL A 167 -17.31 -5.62 -6.40
C VAL A 167 -18.45 -4.90 -5.67
N VAL A 168 -18.19 -3.74 -5.08
CA VAL A 168 -19.22 -2.94 -4.39
C VAL A 168 -20.33 -2.51 -5.35
N ASN A 169 -20.00 -2.17 -6.59
CA ASN A 169 -20.96 -1.81 -7.63
C ASN A 169 -21.75 -3.01 -8.19
N GLY A 170 -21.42 -4.25 -7.79
CA GLY A 170 -22.08 -5.47 -8.28
C GLY A 170 -21.71 -5.90 -9.69
N GLU A 171 -20.61 -5.37 -10.23
CA GLU A 171 -20.07 -5.71 -11.56
C GLU A 171 -19.38 -7.07 -11.56
N LEU A 172 -18.85 -7.52 -10.42
CA LEU A 172 -18.24 -8.83 -10.22
C LEU A 172 -19.12 -9.66 -9.28
N ARG A 173 -19.45 -10.88 -9.72
CA ARG A 173 -20.28 -11.84 -8.96
C ARG A 173 -19.71 -13.23 -9.09
N ASN A 174 -20.11 -14.13 -8.20
CA ASN A 174 -19.73 -15.54 -8.20
C ASN A 174 -18.22 -15.78 -8.40
N CYS A 175 -17.38 -14.93 -7.79
CA CYS A 175 -15.93 -15.02 -7.90
C CYS A 175 -15.26 -15.11 -6.53
N PHE A 176 -14.08 -15.71 -6.52
CA PHE A 176 -13.15 -15.72 -5.42
C PHE A 176 -11.89 -14.97 -5.87
N ILE A 177 -11.52 -13.90 -5.16
CA ILE A 177 -10.49 -12.97 -5.61
C ILE A 177 -9.31 -12.98 -4.62
N GLU A 178 -8.16 -13.43 -5.09
CA GLU A 178 -6.89 -13.18 -4.40
C GLU A 178 -6.41 -11.78 -4.73
N ILE A 179 -6.18 -10.94 -3.70
CA ILE A 179 -5.84 -9.54 -3.86
C ILE A 179 -4.67 -9.12 -2.99
N ALA A 180 -3.75 -8.32 -3.55
CA ALA A 180 -2.60 -7.78 -2.83
C ALA A 180 -2.26 -6.36 -3.26
N ALA A 181 -1.83 -5.52 -2.33
CA ALA A 181 -1.47 -4.13 -2.62
C ALA A 181 -0.11 -3.96 -3.31
N CYS A 182 0.82 -4.90 -3.12
CA CYS A 182 2.17 -4.79 -3.69
C CYS A 182 2.26 -5.54 -5.02
N HIS A 183 2.86 -4.94 -6.05
CA HIS A 183 3.20 -5.65 -7.28
C HIS A 183 4.17 -6.79 -7.02
N GLY A 184 3.81 -7.99 -7.45
CA GLY A 184 4.51 -9.24 -7.16
C GLY A 184 4.15 -9.81 -5.80
N ASN A 185 3.07 -9.34 -5.16
CA ASN A 185 2.63 -9.71 -3.81
C ASN A 185 3.70 -9.38 -2.75
N CYS A 186 3.85 -10.16 -1.68
CA CYS A 186 4.75 -9.87 -0.55
C CYS A 186 6.23 -9.81 -0.96
N VAL A 187 6.68 -10.64 -1.90
CA VAL A 187 8.07 -10.58 -2.42
C VAL A 187 8.38 -9.30 -3.20
N GLY A 188 7.35 -8.59 -3.66
CA GLY A 188 7.45 -7.26 -4.26
C GLY A 188 7.25 -6.11 -3.26
N GLY A 189 7.11 -6.40 -1.96
CA GLY A 189 6.86 -5.41 -0.92
C GLY A 189 7.99 -4.40 -0.74
N LEU A 190 7.64 -3.21 -0.26
CA LEU A 190 8.58 -2.08 -0.15
C LEU A 190 9.78 -2.39 0.75
N ALA A 191 9.57 -3.05 1.89
CA ALA A 191 10.64 -3.42 2.82
C ALA A 191 11.58 -4.51 2.26
N PHE A 192 11.19 -5.23 1.20
CA PHE A 192 12.01 -6.21 0.52
C PHE A 192 12.76 -5.64 -0.68
N ARG A 193 12.15 -4.70 -1.42
CA ARG A 193 12.72 -4.07 -2.62
C ARG A 193 13.97 -3.25 -2.37
N GLN A 194 14.18 -2.76 -1.16
CA GLN A 194 15.35 -1.94 -0.82
C GLN A 194 16.69 -2.66 -1.04
N LYS A 195 16.67 -3.99 -1.17
CA LYS A 195 17.88 -4.81 -1.36
C LYS A 195 18.18 -5.22 -2.80
N HIS A 196 17.66 -4.49 -3.78
CA HIS A 196 18.00 -4.68 -5.20
C HIS A 196 17.77 -6.09 -5.76
N THR A 197 16.89 -6.88 -5.19
CA THR A 197 16.58 -8.20 -5.73
C THR A 197 15.68 -8.07 -6.95
N ASN A 198 16.03 -8.78 -8.02
CA ASN A 198 15.14 -8.89 -9.17
C ASN A 198 13.86 -9.62 -8.75
N LEU A 199 12.69 -9.01 -8.98
CA LEU A 199 11.39 -9.56 -8.60
C LEU A 199 11.14 -10.97 -9.18
N LEU A 200 11.55 -11.19 -10.45
CA LEU A 200 11.40 -12.49 -11.10
C LEU A 200 12.28 -13.56 -10.45
N GLU A 201 13.50 -13.20 -10.03
CA GLU A 201 14.40 -14.12 -9.33
C GLU A 201 13.84 -14.48 -7.94
N SER A 202 13.34 -13.49 -7.20
CA SER A 202 12.70 -13.72 -5.91
C SER A 202 11.47 -14.62 -6.05
N ARG A 203 10.62 -14.36 -7.05
CA ARG A 203 9.47 -15.20 -7.37
C ARG A 203 9.89 -16.63 -7.73
N ARG A 204 10.93 -16.79 -8.56
CA ARG A 204 11.47 -18.10 -8.94
C ARG A 204 11.90 -18.92 -7.72
N ARG A 205 12.61 -18.30 -6.77
CA ARG A 205 13.03 -18.96 -5.51
C ARG A 205 11.84 -19.40 -4.68
N VAL A 206 10.81 -18.57 -4.55
CA VAL A 206 9.58 -18.94 -3.84
C VAL A 206 8.88 -20.11 -4.53
N ILE A 207 8.75 -20.08 -5.86
CA ILE A 207 8.17 -21.20 -6.64
C ILE A 207 8.94 -22.48 -6.37
N GLN A 208 10.27 -22.45 -6.37
CA GLN A 208 11.10 -23.62 -6.07
C GLN A 208 10.87 -24.14 -4.65
N SER A 209 10.75 -23.25 -3.65
CA SER A 209 10.49 -23.63 -2.26
C SER A 209 9.05 -24.13 -2.01
N ALA A 210 8.12 -23.80 -2.92
CA ALA A 210 6.72 -24.21 -2.89
C ALA A 210 6.39 -25.36 -3.86
N ASN A 211 7.37 -25.79 -4.67
CA ASN A 211 7.16 -26.81 -5.71
C ASN A 211 7.12 -28.22 -5.11
N GLY A 212 5.93 -28.64 -4.69
CA GLY A 212 5.69 -29.97 -4.13
C GLY A 212 4.22 -30.15 -3.78
N SER A 213 3.84 -31.39 -3.49
CA SER A 213 2.50 -31.75 -3.02
C SER A 213 2.40 -31.77 -1.50
N LYS A 214 3.53 -31.68 -0.79
CA LYS A 214 3.56 -31.69 0.67
C LYS A 214 3.03 -30.39 1.25
N ASN A 215 2.35 -30.52 2.37
CA ASN A 215 1.90 -29.39 3.18
C ASN A 215 2.03 -29.73 4.66
N PHE A 216 1.81 -28.75 5.52
CA PHE A 216 1.86 -28.97 6.96
C PHE A 216 0.72 -29.89 7.42
N ASP A 217 0.98 -30.71 8.42
CA ASP A 217 -0.03 -31.48 9.13
C ASP A 217 -0.24 -30.86 10.51
N ILE A 218 -1.24 -29.97 10.59
CA ILE A 218 -1.56 -29.23 11.81
C ILE A 218 -2.90 -29.73 12.32
N GLN A 219 -2.90 -30.33 13.50
CA GLN A 219 -4.08 -30.93 14.15
C GLN A 219 -4.67 -29.98 15.22
N GLU A 220 -3.89 -29.03 15.72
CA GLU A 220 -4.34 -28.10 16.76
C GLU A 220 -5.47 -27.22 16.23
N PRO A 221 -6.62 -27.17 16.92
CA PRO A 221 -7.73 -26.34 16.50
C PRO A 221 -7.38 -24.86 16.71
N VAL A 222 -7.49 -24.05 15.68
CA VAL A 222 -7.32 -22.59 15.72
C VAL A 222 -8.65 -21.95 15.37
N ASN A 223 -9.09 -20.99 16.18
CA ASN A 223 -10.24 -20.16 15.81
C ASN A 223 -9.80 -19.17 14.74
N MET A 224 -10.21 -19.41 13.51
CA MET A 224 -9.78 -18.65 12.33
C MET A 224 -10.61 -17.39 12.08
N ARG A 225 -11.63 -17.12 12.90
CA ARG A 225 -12.55 -15.97 12.70
C ARG A 225 -11.83 -14.64 12.97
N ARG A 226 -11.88 -13.75 11.98
CA ARG A 226 -11.42 -12.35 12.08
C ARG A 226 -12.62 -11.41 12.10
N VAL A 227 -12.59 -10.41 12.98
CA VAL A 227 -13.56 -9.33 12.99
C VAL A 227 -12.99 -8.17 12.18
N LEU A 228 -13.70 -7.76 11.14
CA LEU A 228 -13.40 -6.61 10.30
C LEU A 228 -14.39 -5.50 10.69
N ILE A 229 -13.92 -4.27 10.85
CA ILE A 229 -14.73 -3.17 11.36
C ILE A 229 -14.65 -1.95 10.46
N ASP A 230 -15.74 -1.23 10.34
CA ASP A 230 -15.79 0.08 9.71
C ASP A 230 -15.01 1.09 10.58
N LYS A 231 -13.94 1.63 10.03
CA LYS A 231 -13.09 2.68 10.63
C LYS A 231 -13.11 3.95 9.80
N LYS A 232 -14.07 4.07 8.91
CA LYS A 232 -14.22 5.28 8.11
C LYS A 232 -14.49 6.44 9.05
N HIS A 233 -13.50 7.29 9.20
CA HIS A 233 -13.77 8.58 9.83
C HIS A 233 -14.71 9.36 8.91
N PRO A 234 -15.79 9.94 9.44
CA PRO A 234 -16.54 10.92 8.68
C PRO A 234 -15.54 11.99 8.25
N THR A 235 -15.16 11.99 7.00
CA THR A 235 -14.51 13.15 6.42
C THR A 235 -15.62 14.17 6.26
N ASP A 236 -15.76 15.07 7.23
CA ASP A 236 -16.50 16.30 7.01
C ASP A 236 -15.78 17.02 5.88
N LEU A 237 -16.20 16.72 4.67
CA LEU A 237 -15.70 17.43 3.49
C LEU A 237 -15.95 18.91 3.76
N PRO A 238 -14.93 19.77 3.61
CA PRO A 238 -15.15 21.18 3.81
C PRO A 238 -16.26 21.68 2.88
N PRO A 239 -17.07 22.64 3.32
CA PRO A 239 -18.11 23.21 2.48
C PRO A 239 -17.54 23.68 1.13
N GLU A 240 -18.31 23.58 0.08
CA GLU A 240 -17.89 24.00 -1.29
C GLU A 240 -17.32 25.42 -1.31
N SER A 241 -17.87 26.33 -0.51
CA SER A 241 -17.37 27.69 -0.36
C SER A 241 -15.93 27.76 0.14
N VAL A 242 -15.55 26.85 1.04
CA VAL A 242 -14.19 26.74 1.59
C VAL A 242 -13.24 26.16 0.55
N ILE A 243 -13.64 25.08 -0.13
CA ILE A 243 -12.86 24.46 -1.21
C ILE A 243 -12.58 25.48 -2.31
N ASN A 244 -13.63 26.17 -2.77
CA ASN A 244 -13.51 27.22 -3.79
C ASN A 244 -12.66 28.41 -3.31
N GLY A 245 -12.73 28.75 -2.01
CA GLY A 245 -11.87 29.77 -1.42
C GLY A 245 -10.38 29.41 -1.48
N ILE A 246 -10.03 28.15 -1.24
CA ILE A 246 -8.66 27.65 -1.34
C ILE A 246 -8.22 27.56 -2.80
N LEU A 247 -9.07 27.08 -3.70
CA LEU A 247 -8.79 27.03 -5.15
C LEU A 247 -8.46 28.44 -5.68
N ARG A 248 -9.24 29.47 -5.30
CA ARG A 248 -8.95 30.86 -5.67
C ARG A 248 -7.58 31.33 -5.15
N LYS A 249 -7.21 30.98 -3.93
CA LYS A 249 -5.88 31.29 -3.39
C LYS A 249 -4.75 30.60 -4.16
N MET A 250 -5.04 29.49 -4.85
CA MET A 250 -4.13 28.78 -5.76
C MET A 250 -4.18 29.30 -7.20
N GLY A 251 -4.84 30.45 -7.46
CA GLY A 251 -4.99 31.02 -8.81
C GLY A 251 -6.01 30.30 -9.68
N LYS A 252 -6.97 29.57 -9.08
CA LYS A 252 -8.00 28.80 -9.79
C LYS A 252 -9.37 29.42 -9.53
N PHE A 253 -9.82 30.20 -10.47
CA PHE A 253 -11.06 30.99 -10.35
C PHE A 253 -12.26 30.30 -11.01
N SER A 254 -11.99 29.37 -11.93
CA SER A 254 -12.99 28.60 -12.67
C SER A 254 -12.56 27.13 -12.80
N PRO A 255 -13.48 26.20 -13.13
CA PRO A 255 -13.13 24.82 -13.43
C PRO A 255 -12.11 24.65 -14.56
N ALA A 256 -12.05 25.61 -15.51
CA ALA A 256 -11.06 25.58 -16.59
C ALA A 256 -9.62 25.81 -16.09
N ASP A 257 -9.44 26.45 -14.94
CA ASP A 257 -8.12 26.67 -14.32
C ASP A 257 -7.64 25.44 -13.53
N GLU A 258 -8.52 24.47 -13.31
CA GLU A 258 -8.21 23.22 -12.59
C GLU A 258 -7.53 22.22 -13.52
N LEU A 259 -6.22 22.38 -13.75
CA LEU A 259 -5.44 21.55 -14.68
C LEU A 259 -5.38 20.07 -14.30
N ASN A 260 -5.63 19.73 -13.05
CA ASN A 260 -5.59 18.37 -12.52
C ASN A 260 -4.30 17.58 -12.93
N CYS A 261 -3.17 18.29 -13.00
CA CYS A 261 -1.92 17.79 -13.60
C CYS A 261 -1.17 16.77 -12.74
N GLY A 262 -1.59 16.55 -11.50
CA GLY A 262 -0.97 15.57 -10.58
C GLY A 262 0.40 15.93 -10.03
N LEU A 263 1.07 17.01 -10.51
CA LEU A 263 2.44 17.38 -10.13
C LEU A 263 2.64 17.66 -8.63
N CYS A 264 1.57 18.01 -7.93
CA CYS A 264 1.58 18.24 -6.48
C CYS A 264 1.33 16.97 -5.64
N GLY A 265 1.21 15.80 -6.28
CA GLY A 265 0.92 14.52 -5.62
C GLY A 265 -0.57 14.24 -5.38
N TYR A 266 -1.48 15.15 -5.79
CA TYR A 266 -2.92 14.98 -5.69
C TYR A 266 -3.53 14.77 -7.07
N ARG A 267 -4.54 13.88 -7.19
CA ARG A 267 -5.16 13.55 -8.48
C ARG A 267 -5.92 14.72 -9.09
N THR A 268 -6.59 15.52 -8.25
CA THR A 268 -7.34 16.71 -8.67
C THR A 268 -6.92 17.94 -7.90
N CYS A 269 -7.19 19.13 -8.47
CA CYS A 269 -6.98 20.40 -7.78
C CYS A 269 -7.89 20.52 -6.55
N ARG A 270 -9.07 19.89 -6.58
CA ARG A 270 -10.03 19.85 -5.47
C ARG A 270 -9.50 18.97 -4.33
N ASP A 271 -8.96 17.78 -4.62
CA ASP A 271 -8.32 16.93 -3.60
C ASP A 271 -7.18 17.68 -2.91
N LYS A 272 -6.40 18.43 -3.66
CA LYS A 272 -5.37 19.32 -3.13
C LYS A 272 -5.97 20.39 -2.21
N ALA A 273 -7.07 21.02 -2.59
CA ALA A 273 -7.71 22.05 -1.77
C ALA A 273 -8.26 21.46 -0.46
N ILE A 274 -8.83 20.25 -0.50
CA ILE A 274 -9.27 19.51 0.69
C ILE A 274 -8.07 19.20 1.60
N ALA A 275 -6.97 18.72 1.04
CA ALA A 275 -5.76 18.42 1.80
C ALA A 275 -5.14 19.69 2.45
N VAL A 276 -5.24 20.84 1.80
CA VAL A 276 -4.82 22.12 2.39
C VAL A 276 -5.73 22.49 3.56
N TYR A 277 -7.05 22.32 3.44
CA TYR A 277 -7.99 22.53 4.53
C TYR A 277 -7.69 21.67 5.75
N GLU A 278 -7.38 20.40 5.52
CA GLU A 278 -7.03 19.43 6.57
C GLU A 278 -5.61 19.61 7.13
N GLY A 279 -4.84 20.59 6.65
CA GLY A 279 -3.45 20.81 7.09
C GLY A 279 -2.43 19.77 6.61
N ARG A 280 -2.82 18.89 5.67
CA ARG A 280 -1.96 17.85 5.08
C ARG A 280 -1.16 18.33 3.88
N ALA A 281 -1.43 19.53 3.40
CA ALA A 281 -0.75 20.12 2.24
C ALA A 281 -0.69 21.64 2.32
N GLU A 282 0.27 22.23 1.61
CA GLU A 282 0.40 23.68 1.48
C GLU A 282 0.04 24.15 0.05
N ILE A 283 -0.48 25.36 -0.06
CA ILE A 283 -0.79 26.00 -1.35
C ILE A 283 0.46 26.06 -2.23
N SER A 284 1.62 26.33 -1.63
CA SER A 284 2.93 26.43 -2.28
C SER A 284 3.37 25.15 -3.00
N MET A 285 2.79 24.00 -2.70
CA MET A 285 3.09 22.74 -3.42
C MET A 285 2.48 22.70 -4.84
N CYS A 286 1.62 23.63 -5.21
CA CYS A 286 1.05 23.69 -6.56
C CYS A 286 2.07 24.29 -7.55
N MET A 287 2.59 23.48 -8.47
CA MET A 287 3.62 23.93 -9.43
C MET A 287 3.18 25.09 -10.33
N PRO A 288 1.99 25.10 -10.95
CA PRO A 288 1.52 26.27 -11.70
C PRO A 288 1.45 27.54 -10.85
N TYR A 289 0.94 27.46 -9.63
CA TYR A 289 0.91 28.58 -8.69
C TYR A 289 2.31 29.10 -8.32
N MET A 290 3.24 28.18 -8.04
CA MET A 290 4.63 28.54 -7.72
C MET A 290 5.32 29.23 -8.90
N LYS A 291 5.11 28.73 -10.11
CA LYS A 291 5.65 29.33 -11.33
C LYS A 291 5.13 30.75 -11.52
N GLU A 292 3.81 30.96 -11.49
CA GLU A 292 3.18 32.27 -11.62
C GLU A 292 3.68 33.25 -10.55
N ARG A 293 3.78 32.79 -9.30
CA ARG A 293 4.28 33.60 -8.20
C ARG A 293 5.75 34.01 -8.39
N ALA A 294 6.59 33.08 -8.86
CA ALA A 294 8.01 33.35 -9.13
C ALA A 294 8.17 34.38 -10.27
N GLU A 295 7.40 34.24 -11.36
CA GLU A 295 7.39 35.15 -12.48
C GLU A 295 6.95 36.57 -12.04
N THR A 296 5.82 36.64 -11.29
CA THR A 296 5.33 37.92 -10.75
C THR A 296 6.32 38.59 -9.80
N TYR A 297 7.03 37.79 -8.98
CA TYR A 297 8.03 38.32 -8.04
C TYR A 297 9.25 38.85 -8.78
N SER A 298 9.71 38.14 -9.80
CA SER A 298 10.81 38.55 -10.67
C SER A 298 10.49 39.85 -11.38
N GLU A 299 9.31 39.96 -11.98
CA GLU A 299 8.84 41.20 -12.64
C GLU A 299 8.74 42.38 -11.67
N LYS A 300 8.22 42.18 -10.46
CA LYS A 300 8.15 43.21 -9.44
C LYS A 300 9.53 43.74 -9.06
N ILE A 301 10.50 42.81 -8.79
CA ILE A 301 11.88 43.20 -8.42
C ILE A 301 12.51 44.03 -9.54
N ILE A 302 12.39 43.58 -10.79
CA ILE A 302 12.94 44.26 -11.96
C ILE A 302 12.32 45.65 -12.12
N ASN A 303 11.01 45.79 -11.91
CA ASN A 303 10.31 47.07 -12.12
C ASN A 303 10.49 48.06 -10.94
N VAL A 304 10.82 47.63 -9.75
CA VAL A 304 11.09 48.48 -8.57
C VAL A 304 12.55 48.96 -8.55
N SER A 305 13.46 48.28 -9.27
CA SER A 305 14.84 48.73 -9.38
C SER A 305 14.92 50.15 -9.90
N PRO A 306 15.70 51.06 -9.24
CA PRO A 306 15.98 52.40 -9.76
C PRO A 306 16.89 52.38 -10.96
N GLU A 307 17.60 51.29 -11.21
CA GLU A 307 18.50 51.14 -12.36
C GLU A 307 17.73 50.66 -13.60
N GLY A 308 18.18 51.14 -14.77
CA GLY A 308 17.65 50.69 -16.06
C GLY A 308 18.08 49.25 -16.36
N ILE A 309 17.14 48.29 -16.37
CA ILE A 309 17.38 46.90 -16.67
C ILE A 309 16.77 46.57 -18.03
N VAL A 310 17.62 46.02 -18.92
CA VAL A 310 17.22 45.50 -20.23
C VAL A 310 17.78 44.10 -20.39
N THR A 311 16.91 43.12 -20.63
CA THR A 311 17.33 41.76 -20.96
C THR A 311 17.23 41.53 -22.46
N VAL A 312 18.22 40.84 -23.03
CA VAL A 312 18.27 40.54 -24.46
C VAL A 312 18.48 39.05 -24.70
N SER A 313 17.90 38.54 -25.75
CA SER A 313 18.13 37.17 -26.21
C SER A 313 19.54 36.99 -26.79
N LYS A 314 19.98 35.74 -27.02
CA LYS A 314 21.24 35.46 -27.74
C LYS A 314 21.30 36.07 -29.15
N LYS A 315 20.16 36.44 -29.74
CA LYS A 315 20.04 37.12 -31.05
C LYS A 315 19.92 38.62 -30.92
N LEU A 316 20.28 39.19 -29.76
CA LEU A 316 20.24 40.62 -29.44
C LEU A 316 18.82 41.26 -29.55
N LYS A 317 17.77 40.46 -29.46
CA LYS A 317 16.41 40.99 -29.38
C LYS A 317 16.07 41.29 -27.92
N VAL A 318 15.55 42.46 -27.63
CA VAL A 318 15.03 42.85 -26.30
C VAL A 318 13.92 41.88 -25.89
N GLN A 319 14.07 41.28 -24.76
CA GLN A 319 13.09 40.36 -24.14
C GLN A 319 12.29 41.07 -23.04
N GLN A 320 12.94 41.92 -22.26
CA GLN A 320 12.30 42.64 -21.17
C GLN A 320 13.02 43.96 -20.93
N ILE A 321 12.26 45.01 -20.59
CA ILE A 321 12.76 46.32 -20.23
C ILE A 321 11.96 46.82 -19.01
N ASN A 322 12.65 47.33 -17.98
CA ASN A 322 11.97 47.83 -16.79
C ASN A 322 11.59 49.34 -16.93
N LYS A 323 10.72 49.81 -16.02
CA LYS A 323 10.25 51.18 -15.99
C LYS A 323 11.36 52.23 -15.93
N ALA A 324 12.47 51.94 -15.22
CA ALA A 324 13.60 52.85 -15.11
C ALA A 324 14.34 52.96 -16.44
N ALA A 325 14.56 51.85 -17.15
CA ALA A 325 15.18 51.83 -18.47
C ALA A 325 14.30 52.56 -19.49
N CYS A 326 12.96 52.38 -19.48
CA CYS A 326 12.05 53.13 -20.34
C CYS A 326 12.19 54.65 -20.13
N LYS A 327 12.29 55.10 -18.87
CA LYS A 327 12.50 56.53 -18.57
C LYS A 327 13.87 57.02 -19.07
N ILE A 328 14.92 56.24 -18.94
CA ILE A 328 16.28 56.57 -19.39
C ILE A 328 16.34 56.70 -20.91
N PHE A 329 15.66 55.79 -21.63
CA PHE A 329 15.63 55.78 -23.09
C PHE A 329 14.56 56.68 -23.71
N GLY A 330 13.66 57.24 -22.91
CA GLY A 330 12.58 58.08 -23.40
C GLY A 330 11.48 57.35 -24.16
N ILE A 331 11.21 56.08 -23.82
CA ILE A 331 10.22 55.22 -24.47
C ILE A 331 9.16 54.76 -23.48
#